data_6f0510cebb68593633f4c9f8e9ea3a31
#
_entry.id   6f0510cebb68593633f4c9f8e9ea3a31
#
_cell.length_a   1.000
_cell.length_b   1.000
_cell.length_c   1.000
_cell.angle_alpha   90.00
_cell.angle_beta   90.00
_cell.angle_gamma   90.00
#
_symmetry.space_group_name_H-M   'P 1'
#
loop_
_entity.id
_entity.type
_entity.pdbx_description
1 polymer ?
#
loop_
_entity_poly.entity_id
_entity_poly.type
_entity_poly.pdbx_seq_one_letter_code
_entity_poly.pdbx_strand_id
1 'polypeptide(L)'
;MNRKHDGASISFQPRIRRGAFFEACWDHGCRNFSVYNRTYISSTFSNPVDEYWHVINHVSLWPVMGERQIEISGDDAERFVQYITCRDISNCSVNQCKYALLLNNEGGIICDPILLRLEENKFWISTSDCDLELWIKGVQINSGFNVQIKDANVSLLQ
;
A
#
# COMPACT_ATOMS: atom_id res chain seq x y z
N MET A 1 -16.35 27.58 19.04
CA MET A 1 -16.83 26.51 19.94
C MET A 1 -15.67 25.56 20.20
N ASN A 2 -14.90 25.84 21.29
CA ASN A 2 -13.74 25.03 21.69
C ASN A 2 -14.26 23.70 22.28
N ARG A 3 -14.29 22.65 21.47
CA ARG A 3 -14.38 21.30 22.01
C ARG A 3 -13.02 20.93 22.58
N LYS A 4 -12.87 21.04 23.89
CA LYS A 4 -11.82 20.32 24.60
C LYS A 4 -12.06 18.84 24.34
N HIS A 5 -11.18 18.18 23.61
CA HIS A 5 -11.15 16.73 23.56
C HIS A 5 -10.62 16.24 24.90
N ASP A 6 -11.54 16.04 25.86
CA ASP A 6 -11.21 15.38 27.10
C ASP A 6 -10.82 13.93 26.78
N GLY A 7 -9.51 13.71 26.71
CA GLY A 7 -8.87 12.47 27.11
C GLY A 7 -9.30 11.18 26.44
N ALA A 8 -9.61 11.14 25.14
CA ALA A 8 -9.65 9.87 24.42
C ALA A 8 -8.22 9.35 24.28
N SER A 9 -7.83 8.42 25.14
CA SER A 9 -6.56 7.71 24.94
C SER A 9 -6.66 6.80 23.73
N ILE A 10 -5.78 6.98 22.75
CA ILE A 10 -5.66 6.03 21.63
C ILE A 10 -5.00 4.77 22.16
N SER A 11 -5.79 3.71 22.30
CA SER A 11 -5.26 2.38 22.59
C SER A 11 -4.73 1.78 21.27
N PHE A 12 -3.43 1.48 21.21
CA PHE A 12 -2.87 0.77 20.07
C PHE A 12 -3.39 -0.67 20.05
N GLN A 13 -4.08 -1.02 18.98
CA GLN A 13 -4.69 -2.34 18.82
C GLN A 13 -3.64 -3.37 18.37
N PRO A 14 -3.60 -4.57 18.95
CA PRO A 14 -2.63 -5.60 18.57
C PRO A 14 -2.84 -6.15 17.16
N ARG A 15 -4.01 -5.90 16.55
CA ARG A 15 -4.36 -6.32 15.18
C ARG A 15 -3.99 -5.28 14.12
N ILE A 16 -3.55 -4.10 14.52
CA ILE A 16 -3.08 -3.04 13.64
C ILE A 16 -1.55 -3.02 13.69
N ARG A 17 -0.93 -3.06 12.54
CA ARG A 17 0.53 -3.11 12.45
C ARG A 17 1.15 -1.76 12.74
N ARG A 18 2.31 -1.79 13.37
CA ARG A 18 3.23 -0.67 13.38
C ARG A 18 4.16 -0.85 12.18
N GLY A 19 4.15 0.10 11.24
CA GLY A 19 5.05 0.08 10.11
C GLY A 19 6.50 0.36 10.52
N ALA A 20 7.44 0.20 9.60
CA ALA A 20 8.88 0.33 9.87
C ALA A 20 9.28 1.69 10.44
N PHE A 21 8.55 2.75 10.12
CA PHE A 21 8.85 4.12 10.56
C PHE A 21 7.97 4.60 11.72
N PHE A 22 7.16 3.72 12.32
CA PHE A 22 6.22 4.11 13.37
C PHE A 22 6.92 4.74 14.57
N GLU A 23 7.97 4.11 15.09
CA GLU A 23 8.73 4.62 16.24
C GLU A 23 9.45 5.93 15.89
N ALA A 24 10.02 6.03 14.69
CA ALA A 24 10.62 7.27 14.22
C ALA A 24 9.61 8.41 14.15
N CYS A 25 8.41 8.17 13.63
CA CYS A 25 7.34 9.16 13.63
C CYS A 25 6.95 9.60 15.05
N TRP A 26 6.87 8.64 15.97
CA TRP A 26 6.58 8.91 17.38
C TRP A 26 7.64 9.78 18.02
N ASP A 27 8.92 9.45 17.80
CA ASP A 27 10.07 10.19 18.35
C ASP A 27 10.15 11.63 17.79
N HIS A 28 9.72 11.82 16.54
CA HIS A 28 9.60 13.13 15.91
C HIS A 28 8.31 13.89 16.28
N GLY A 29 7.56 13.43 17.27
CA GLY A 29 6.44 14.18 17.82
C GLY A 29 5.06 13.81 17.29
N CYS A 30 4.94 12.87 16.37
CA CYS A 30 3.62 12.40 15.94
C CYS A 30 2.88 11.76 17.11
N ARG A 31 1.64 12.23 17.35
CA ARG A 31 0.76 11.68 18.40
C ARG A 31 -0.61 11.29 17.85
N ASN A 32 -0.86 11.64 16.58
CA ASN A 32 -2.10 11.33 15.89
C ASN A 32 -1.79 10.33 14.76
N PHE A 33 -2.48 9.21 14.80
CA PHE A 33 -2.36 8.15 13.80
C PHE A 33 -3.75 7.83 13.24
N SER A 34 -3.81 7.57 11.96
CA SER A 34 -4.94 6.92 11.32
C SER A 34 -4.57 5.47 10.95
N VAL A 35 -5.50 4.75 10.38
CA VAL A 35 -5.27 3.37 9.92
C VAL A 35 -5.49 3.30 8.43
N TYR A 36 -4.53 2.75 7.73
CA TYR A 36 -4.60 2.46 6.32
C TYR A 36 -3.99 1.07 6.08
N ASN A 37 -4.72 0.22 5.40
CA ASN A 37 -4.31 -1.17 5.13
C ASN A 37 -3.83 -1.91 6.39
N ARG A 38 -4.63 -1.80 7.49
CA ARG A 38 -4.31 -2.36 8.82
C ARG A 38 -2.95 -1.95 9.38
N THR A 39 -2.46 -0.79 9.01
CA THR A 39 -1.20 -0.23 9.48
C THR A 39 -1.44 1.16 10.04
N TYR A 40 -0.83 1.47 11.18
CA TYR A 40 -0.83 2.83 11.69
C TYR A 40 0.00 3.72 10.79
N ILE A 41 -0.60 4.80 10.30
CA ILE A 41 0.07 5.85 9.53
C ILE A 41 0.01 7.16 10.32
N SER A 42 1.09 7.92 10.28
CA SER A 42 1.17 9.23 10.92
C SER A 42 0.22 10.23 10.25
N SER A 43 -0.54 10.97 11.05
CA SER A 43 -1.48 11.96 10.55
C SER A 43 -0.97 13.39 10.74
N THR A 44 -0.52 13.74 11.94
CA THR A 44 0.00 15.08 12.23
C THR A 44 1.12 15.01 13.27
N PHE A 45 2.10 15.86 13.13
CA PHE A 45 3.24 16.00 14.05
C PHE A 45 3.12 17.28 14.89
N SER A 46 2.46 18.31 14.37
CA SER A 46 2.31 19.61 15.02
C SER A 46 0.95 20.24 14.67
N ASN A 47 0.93 21.48 14.24
CA ASN A 47 -0.25 22.18 13.76
C ASN A 47 -0.50 21.83 12.28
N PRO A 48 -1.69 21.31 11.90
CA PRO A 48 -1.96 20.91 10.51
C PRO A 48 -1.84 22.07 9.50
N VAL A 49 -2.11 23.30 9.89
CA VAL A 49 -1.98 24.47 9.00
C VAL A 49 -0.52 24.77 8.70
N ASP A 50 0.33 24.69 9.73
CA ASP A 50 1.77 24.90 9.57
C ASP A 50 2.40 23.80 8.75
N GLU A 51 1.98 22.54 8.96
CA GLU A 51 2.41 21.39 8.17
C GLU A 51 2.01 21.53 6.70
N TYR A 52 0.77 21.98 6.43
CA TYR A 52 0.31 22.24 5.06
C TYR A 52 1.21 23.26 4.35
N TRP A 53 1.49 24.39 5.00
CA TRP A 53 2.35 25.41 4.40
C TRP A 53 3.81 24.94 4.27
N HIS A 54 4.26 24.05 5.16
CA HIS A 54 5.57 23.43 5.01
C HIS A 54 5.63 22.57 3.73
N VAL A 55 4.62 21.74 3.48
CA VAL A 55 4.55 20.92 2.24
C VAL A 55 4.60 21.78 0.99
N ILE A 56 3.93 22.96 1.02
CA ILE A 56 3.89 23.86 -0.14
C ILE A 56 5.23 24.55 -0.39
N ASN A 57 5.95 24.93 0.66
CA ASN A 57 7.12 25.82 0.56
C ASN A 57 8.46 25.08 0.75
N HIS A 58 8.47 23.84 1.21
CA HIS A 58 9.65 23.09 1.58
C HIS A 58 9.58 21.64 1.12
N VAL A 59 10.63 20.88 1.39
CA VAL A 59 10.66 19.43 1.16
C VAL A 59 10.08 18.71 2.37
N SER A 60 9.26 17.71 2.11
CA SER A 60 8.66 16.86 3.14
C SER A 60 9.00 15.40 2.90
N LEU A 61 9.18 14.66 3.98
CA LEU A 61 9.43 13.22 3.95
C LEU A 61 8.17 12.48 4.43
N TRP A 62 7.68 11.55 3.60
CA TRP A 62 6.44 10.83 3.84
C TRP A 62 6.70 9.36 4.14
N PRO A 63 6.40 8.88 5.36
CA PRO A 63 6.47 7.46 5.69
C PRO A 63 5.24 6.71 5.17
N VAL A 64 5.29 6.20 3.95
CA VAL A 64 4.17 5.55 3.25
C VAL A 64 4.06 4.07 3.66
N MET A 65 3.93 3.82 4.96
CA MET A 65 3.97 2.48 5.57
C MET A 65 2.74 1.62 5.28
N GLY A 66 1.63 2.24 4.92
CA GLY A 66 0.36 1.54 4.66
C GLY A 66 0.31 0.89 3.29
N GLU A 67 1.08 1.38 2.34
CA GLU A 67 1.15 0.83 0.99
C GLU A 67 2.11 -0.36 0.95
N ARG A 68 1.53 -1.56 1.05
CA ARG A 68 2.30 -2.80 1.01
C ARG A 68 2.64 -3.17 -0.43
N GLN A 69 3.80 -3.81 -0.59
CA GLN A 69 4.23 -4.34 -1.88
C GLN A 69 3.98 -5.85 -1.91
N ILE A 70 3.11 -6.30 -2.80
CA ILE A 70 2.88 -7.73 -3.03
C ILE A 70 3.74 -8.14 -4.21
N GLU A 71 4.67 -9.07 -3.98
CA GLU A 71 5.50 -9.65 -5.03
C GLU A 71 4.78 -10.84 -5.67
N ILE A 72 4.72 -10.84 -7.00
CA ILE A 72 4.28 -11.95 -7.84
C ILE A 72 5.46 -12.33 -8.72
N SER A 73 5.91 -13.57 -8.62
CA SER A 73 7.06 -14.06 -9.40
C SER A 73 6.84 -15.50 -9.85
N GLY A 74 7.53 -15.92 -10.92
CA GLY A 74 7.46 -17.25 -11.49
C GLY A 74 7.23 -17.24 -13.00
N ASP A 75 7.25 -18.42 -13.60
CA ASP A 75 7.19 -18.57 -15.06
C ASP A 75 5.92 -18.00 -15.69
N ASP A 76 4.83 -18.01 -14.93
CA ASP A 76 3.53 -17.49 -15.36
C ASP A 76 3.21 -16.10 -14.78
N ALA A 77 4.18 -15.38 -14.20
CA ALA A 77 3.91 -14.15 -13.49
C ALA A 77 3.23 -13.08 -14.36
N GLU A 78 3.73 -12.85 -15.59
CA GLU A 78 3.12 -11.88 -16.51
C GLU A 78 1.70 -12.29 -16.89
N ARG A 79 1.49 -13.56 -17.22
CA ARG A 79 0.16 -14.09 -17.57
C ARG A 79 -0.82 -13.98 -16.41
N PHE A 80 -0.36 -14.28 -15.20
CA PHE A 80 -1.21 -14.16 -14.00
C PHE A 80 -1.53 -12.71 -13.67
N VAL A 81 -0.56 -11.80 -13.73
CA VAL A 81 -0.81 -10.36 -13.53
C VAL A 81 -1.78 -9.83 -14.58
N GLN A 82 -1.63 -10.24 -15.87
CA GLN A 82 -2.61 -9.89 -16.90
C GLN A 82 -4.00 -10.46 -16.62
N TYR A 83 -4.08 -11.65 -16.04
CA TYR A 83 -5.36 -12.29 -15.70
C TYR A 83 -6.13 -11.56 -14.59
N ILE A 84 -5.43 -11.01 -13.60
CA ILE A 84 -6.07 -10.33 -12.45
C ILE A 84 -6.32 -8.84 -12.67
N THR A 85 -5.79 -8.22 -13.72
CA THR A 85 -6.04 -6.80 -14.04
C THR A 85 -6.81 -6.62 -15.34
N CYS A 86 -7.66 -5.62 -15.39
CA CYS A 86 -8.36 -5.25 -16.62
C CYS A 86 -7.50 -4.41 -17.60
N ARG A 87 -6.29 -4.02 -17.18
CA ARG A 87 -5.38 -3.23 -18.00
C ARG A 87 -4.43 -4.12 -18.78
N ASP A 88 -4.22 -3.80 -20.06
CA ASP A 88 -3.16 -4.43 -20.86
C ASP A 88 -1.78 -4.06 -20.30
N ILE A 89 -1.03 -5.09 -19.87
CA ILE A 89 0.31 -4.96 -19.32
C ILE A 89 1.41 -5.45 -20.30
N SER A 90 1.05 -5.92 -21.49
CA SER A 90 2.01 -6.43 -22.47
C SER A 90 3.09 -5.42 -22.87
N ASN A 91 2.75 -4.13 -22.81
CA ASN A 91 3.64 -3.01 -23.08
C ASN A 91 4.25 -2.39 -21.81
N CYS A 92 4.25 -3.09 -20.67
CA CYS A 92 4.93 -2.69 -19.44
C CYS A 92 6.36 -3.24 -19.47
N SER A 93 7.35 -2.41 -19.76
CA SER A 93 8.75 -2.81 -19.75
C SER A 93 9.30 -3.01 -18.34
N VAL A 94 10.40 -3.74 -18.21
CA VAL A 94 11.14 -3.82 -16.93
C VAL A 94 11.52 -2.40 -16.45
N ASN A 95 11.40 -2.16 -15.15
CA ASN A 95 11.55 -0.86 -14.49
C ASN A 95 10.47 0.18 -14.86
N GLN A 96 9.35 -0.24 -15.39
CA GLN A 96 8.18 0.62 -15.57
C GLN A 96 7.09 0.33 -14.54
N CYS A 97 6.29 1.39 -14.30
CA CYS A 97 5.09 1.32 -13.48
C CYS A 97 3.85 1.55 -14.35
N LYS A 98 2.74 0.92 -13.97
CA LYS A 98 1.42 1.18 -14.53
C LYS A 98 0.38 1.27 -13.42
N TYR A 99 -0.50 2.25 -13.52
CA TYR A 99 -1.72 2.23 -12.74
C TYR A 99 -2.61 1.09 -13.24
N ALA A 100 -3.03 0.23 -12.33
CA ALA A 100 -3.84 -0.94 -12.66
C ALA A 100 -5.15 -0.93 -11.85
N LEU A 101 -6.18 -1.57 -12.40
CA LEU A 101 -7.42 -1.82 -11.68
C LEU A 101 -7.63 -3.33 -11.62
N LEU A 102 -7.95 -3.80 -10.42
CA LEU A 102 -8.39 -5.17 -10.19
C LEU A 102 -9.88 -5.14 -9.91
N LEU A 103 -10.63 -5.95 -10.64
CA LEU A 103 -12.08 -5.94 -10.61
C LEU A 103 -12.61 -7.31 -10.19
N ASN A 104 -13.79 -7.32 -9.58
CA ASN A 104 -14.55 -8.53 -9.41
C ASN A 104 -15.30 -8.90 -10.72
N ASN A 105 -15.98 -10.03 -10.72
CA ASN A 105 -16.72 -10.51 -11.88
C ASN A 105 -17.93 -9.65 -12.30
N GLU A 106 -18.34 -8.73 -11.44
CA GLU A 106 -19.43 -7.78 -11.70
C GLU A 106 -18.93 -6.41 -12.15
N GLY A 107 -17.60 -6.23 -12.28
CA GLY A 107 -16.95 -4.97 -12.65
C GLY A 107 -16.74 -4.01 -11.48
N GLY A 108 -17.01 -4.43 -10.24
CA GLY A 108 -16.72 -3.65 -9.04
C GLY A 108 -15.21 -3.61 -8.76
N ILE A 109 -14.71 -2.44 -8.36
CA ILE A 109 -13.28 -2.26 -8.05
C ILE A 109 -12.94 -2.95 -6.73
N ILE A 110 -11.99 -3.88 -6.78
CA ILE A 110 -11.39 -4.53 -5.61
C ILE A 110 -10.24 -3.68 -5.09
N CYS A 111 -9.36 -3.24 -5.99
CA CYS A 111 -8.20 -2.44 -5.67
C CYS A 111 -7.73 -1.66 -6.90
N ASP A 112 -7.08 -0.53 -6.68
CA ASP A 112 -6.55 0.35 -7.71
C ASP A 112 -5.03 0.60 -7.54
N PRO A 113 -4.23 -0.48 -7.52
CA PRO A 113 -2.82 -0.40 -7.19
C PRO A 113 -1.96 0.19 -8.31
N ILE A 114 -0.71 0.48 -7.95
CA ILE A 114 0.37 0.65 -8.92
C ILE A 114 1.05 -0.70 -9.14
N LEU A 115 1.12 -1.12 -10.38
CA LEU A 115 1.90 -2.28 -10.83
C LEU A 115 3.32 -1.82 -11.21
N LEU A 116 4.34 -2.51 -10.71
CA LEU A 116 5.74 -2.30 -11.03
C LEU A 116 6.28 -3.58 -11.66
N ARG A 117 6.91 -3.51 -12.83
CA ARG A 117 7.63 -4.65 -13.41
C ARG A 117 9.10 -4.55 -13.03
N LEU A 118 9.57 -5.40 -12.12
CA LEU A 118 10.95 -5.39 -11.63
C LEU A 118 11.90 -6.19 -12.50
N GLU A 119 11.42 -7.31 -12.99
CA GLU A 119 12.15 -8.23 -13.86
C GLU A 119 11.16 -8.80 -14.89
N GLU A 120 11.63 -9.60 -15.82
CA GLU A 120 10.79 -10.20 -16.86
C GLU A 120 9.60 -10.97 -16.24
N ASN A 121 9.86 -11.77 -15.22
CA ASN A 121 8.88 -12.62 -14.54
C ASN A 121 8.71 -12.24 -13.05
N LYS A 122 8.84 -10.95 -12.72
CA LYS A 122 8.70 -10.46 -11.36
C LYS A 122 8.02 -9.10 -11.33
N PHE A 123 6.92 -9.03 -10.61
CA PHE A 123 6.11 -7.84 -10.45
C PHE A 123 5.90 -7.52 -8.98
N TRP A 124 5.82 -6.24 -8.67
CA TRP A 124 5.25 -5.77 -7.43
C TRP A 124 3.92 -5.09 -7.69
N ILE A 125 2.97 -5.29 -6.77
CA ILE A 125 1.71 -4.57 -6.72
C ILE A 125 1.72 -3.73 -5.45
N SER A 126 1.81 -2.41 -5.60
CA SER A 126 1.72 -1.44 -4.50
C SER A 126 0.24 -1.22 -4.17
N THR A 127 -0.20 -1.77 -3.04
CA THR A 127 -1.63 -1.84 -2.71
C THR A 127 -2.16 -0.51 -2.20
N SER A 128 -3.38 -0.16 -2.57
CA SER A 128 -4.21 0.79 -1.85
C SER A 128 -4.84 0.15 -0.59
N ASP A 129 -5.82 0.79 0.04
CA ASP A 129 -6.44 0.32 1.29
C ASP A 129 -7.35 -0.90 1.07
N CYS A 130 -6.76 -2.07 0.90
CA CYS A 130 -7.48 -3.33 0.67
C CYS A 130 -6.64 -4.57 1.06
N ASP A 131 -7.32 -5.69 1.35
CA ASP A 131 -6.69 -6.99 1.61
C ASP A 131 -6.30 -7.73 0.31
N LEU A 132 -5.61 -7.05 -0.58
CA LEU A 132 -5.31 -7.53 -1.93
C LEU A 132 -4.50 -8.82 -1.95
N GLU A 133 -3.54 -8.99 -1.04
CA GLU A 133 -2.72 -10.21 -0.95
C GLU A 133 -3.58 -11.47 -0.76
N LEU A 134 -4.58 -11.41 0.12
CA LEU A 134 -5.47 -12.54 0.37
C LEU A 134 -6.36 -12.82 -0.84
N TRP A 135 -6.85 -11.78 -1.51
CA TRP A 135 -7.66 -11.93 -2.71
C TRP A 135 -6.86 -12.57 -3.86
N ILE A 136 -5.64 -12.07 -4.14
CA ILE A 136 -4.77 -12.60 -5.19
C ILE A 136 -4.41 -14.07 -4.92
N LYS A 137 -4.05 -14.41 -3.67
CA LYS A 137 -3.82 -15.80 -3.26
C LYS A 137 -5.06 -16.68 -3.45
N GLY A 138 -6.24 -16.15 -3.13
CA GLY A 138 -7.50 -16.86 -3.35
C GLY A 138 -7.78 -17.13 -4.83
N VAL A 139 -7.54 -16.16 -5.70
CA VAL A 139 -7.67 -16.32 -7.16
C VAL A 139 -6.65 -17.32 -7.70
N GLN A 140 -5.45 -17.34 -7.15
CA GLN A 140 -4.36 -18.22 -7.61
C GLN A 140 -4.64 -19.71 -7.35
N ILE A 141 -5.37 -20.07 -6.28
CA ILE A 141 -5.53 -21.47 -5.81
C ILE A 141 -5.96 -22.44 -6.91
N ASN A 142 -6.87 -22.05 -7.80
CA ASN A 142 -7.41 -22.91 -8.87
C ASN A 142 -7.15 -22.32 -10.26
N SER A 143 -6.23 -21.38 -10.40
CA SER A 143 -6.00 -20.69 -11.66
C SER A 143 -5.15 -21.48 -12.65
N GLY A 144 -4.39 -22.47 -12.18
CA GLY A 144 -3.43 -23.23 -12.98
C GLY A 144 -2.11 -22.49 -13.29
N PHE A 145 -1.91 -21.26 -12.79
CA PHE A 145 -0.68 -20.52 -12.99
C PHE A 145 0.40 -20.92 -11.98
N ASN A 146 1.62 -21.10 -12.48
CA ASN A 146 2.81 -21.36 -11.66
C ASN A 146 3.44 -20.03 -11.21
N VAL A 147 2.91 -19.49 -10.10
CA VAL A 147 3.38 -18.23 -9.51
C VAL A 147 3.56 -18.34 -8.01
N GLN A 148 4.53 -17.61 -7.48
CA GLN A 148 4.72 -17.36 -6.06
C GLN A 148 4.19 -15.97 -5.72
N ILE A 149 3.38 -15.87 -4.65
CA ILE A 149 2.80 -14.62 -4.16
C ILE A 149 3.21 -14.43 -2.71
N LYS A 150 3.86 -13.31 -2.41
CA LYS A 150 4.28 -12.98 -1.03
C LYS A 150 4.30 -11.47 -0.80
N ASP A 151 4.27 -11.09 0.48
CA ASP A 151 4.64 -9.74 0.90
C ASP A 151 6.13 -9.51 0.64
N ALA A 152 6.50 -8.47 -0.07
CA ALA A 152 7.91 -8.13 -0.33
C ALA A 152 8.65 -7.63 0.92
N ASN A 153 7.93 -7.36 2.02
CA ASN A 153 8.46 -6.88 3.30
C ASN A 153 9.36 -5.64 3.16
N VAL A 154 8.93 -4.71 2.33
CA VAL A 154 9.56 -3.40 2.14
C VAL A 154 8.64 -2.30 2.63
N SER A 155 9.22 -1.18 3.06
CA SER A 155 8.47 0.00 3.49
C SER A 155 8.90 1.18 2.66
N LEU A 156 7.92 1.89 2.12
CA LEU A 156 8.15 3.04 1.26
C LEU A 156 8.39 4.30 2.09
N LEU A 157 9.32 5.10 1.60
CA LEU A 157 9.60 6.44 2.07
C LEU A 157 9.60 7.36 0.84
N GLN A 158 8.78 8.37 0.86
CA GLN A 158 8.57 9.28 -0.27
C GLN A 158 9.03 10.70 0.08
#